data_7c9f0f1d75ff8c81e0946e9b5e6c311d
#
_entry.id   7c9f0f1d75ff8c81e0946e9b5e6c311d
#
_cell.length_a   1.000
_cell.length_b   1.000
_cell.length_c   1.000
_cell.angle_alpha   90.00
_cell.angle_beta   90.00
_cell.angle_gamma   90.00
#
_symmetry.space_group_name_H-M   'P 1'
#
loop_
_entity.id
_entity.type
_entity.pdbx_description
1 polymer ?
#
loop_
_entity_poly.entity_id
_entity_poly.type
_entity_poly.pdbx_seq_one_letter_code
_entity_poly.pdbx_strand_id
1 'polypeptide(L)'
;MKIAIIVREETMLRCTGGGCLNAFFQRIDSFARYADREDVELVAFTHNGGDLEKKIATLKKKAVDVIHLSSCTRGKDPNYEALAQRLAEDFTVVGYTHGGEIGSTGPAIILEKAGKSPVTGSE
;
A
#
# COMPACT_ATOMS: atom_id res chain seq x y z
N MET A 1 -8.05 -8.62 -8.71
CA MET A 1 -7.16 -7.49 -8.38
C MET A 1 -6.17 -7.92 -7.31
N LYS A 2 -4.91 -7.67 -7.54
CA LYS A 2 -3.85 -8.14 -6.65
C LYS A 2 -3.30 -7.00 -5.80
N ILE A 3 -3.23 -7.25 -4.50
CA ILE A 3 -2.84 -6.27 -3.49
C ILE A 3 -1.54 -6.73 -2.84
N ALA A 4 -0.65 -5.78 -2.55
CA ALA A 4 0.51 -6.02 -1.70
C ALA A 4 0.49 -5.02 -0.54
N ILE A 5 0.99 -5.44 0.61
CA ILE A 5 1.15 -4.57 1.77
C ILE A 5 2.65 -4.40 2.02
N ILE A 6 3.09 -3.14 2.12
CA ILE A 6 4.47 -2.83 2.48
C ILE A 6 4.45 -2.11 3.82
N VAL A 7 5.14 -2.67 4.80
CA VAL A 7 5.19 -2.14 6.16
C VAL A 7 6.53 -1.46 6.42
N ARG A 8 6.61 -0.73 7.54
CA ARG A 8 7.85 -0.07 7.96
C ARG A 8 8.77 -1.09 8.62
N GLU A 9 9.99 -1.20 8.12
CA GLU A 9 10.95 -2.20 8.61
C GLU A 9 11.15 -2.16 10.12
N GLU A 10 11.42 -0.98 10.66
CA GLU A 10 11.70 -0.85 12.09
C GLU A 10 10.51 -1.26 12.96
N THR A 11 9.30 -0.99 12.49
CA THR A 11 8.09 -1.39 13.23
C THR A 11 7.99 -2.90 13.31
N MET A 12 8.43 -3.61 12.28
CA MET A 12 8.34 -5.08 12.23
C MET A 12 9.29 -5.77 13.19
N LEU A 13 10.19 -5.06 13.84
CA LEU A 13 11.00 -5.63 14.91
C LEU A 13 10.14 -6.00 16.13
N ARG A 14 8.96 -5.39 16.25
CA ARG A 14 8.05 -5.63 17.38
C ARG A 14 6.59 -5.87 16.99
N CYS A 15 6.24 -5.63 15.74
CA CYS A 15 4.86 -5.76 15.27
C CYS A 15 4.71 -7.04 14.45
N THR A 16 3.60 -7.73 14.63
CA THR A 16 3.31 -8.95 13.87
C THR A 16 2.68 -8.69 12.51
N GLY A 17 2.27 -7.44 12.25
CA GLY A 17 1.50 -7.14 11.05
C GLY A 17 0.02 -7.46 11.21
N GLY A 18 -0.39 -7.88 12.43
CA GLY A 18 -1.77 -8.33 12.66
C GLY A 18 -2.82 -7.29 12.36
N GLY A 19 -2.55 -6.01 12.68
CA GLY A 19 -3.51 -4.94 12.39
C GLY A 19 -3.73 -4.75 10.90
N CYS A 20 -2.64 -4.77 10.12
CA CYS A 20 -2.72 -4.65 8.67
C CYS A 20 -3.49 -5.83 8.06
N LEU A 21 -3.17 -7.05 8.49
CA LEU A 21 -3.82 -8.25 7.98
C LEU A 21 -5.29 -8.30 8.37
N ASN A 22 -5.61 -7.92 9.62
CA ASN A 22 -6.99 -7.88 10.06
C ASN A 22 -7.81 -6.91 9.22
N ALA A 23 -7.26 -5.73 8.97
CA ALA A 23 -7.96 -4.74 8.14
C ALA A 23 -8.23 -5.29 6.74
N PHE A 24 -7.26 -5.99 6.16
CA PHE A 24 -7.45 -6.59 4.84
C PHE A 24 -8.56 -7.65 4.86
N PHE A 25 -8.47 -8.61 5.78
CA PHE A 25 -9.40 -9.75 5.77
C PHE A 25 -10.81 -9.36 6.20
N GLN A 26 -10.95 -8.34 7.06
CA GLN A 26 -12.26 -7.87 7.49
C GLN A 26 -12.86 -6.83 6.54
N ARG A 27 -12.09 -6.37 5.55
CA ARG A 27 -12.51 -5.31 4.62
C ARG A 27 -12.93 -4.05 5.37
N ILE A 28 -12.07 -3.64 6.33
CA ILE A 28 -12.30 -2.41 7.11
C ILE A 28 -11.16 -1.43 6.84
N ASP A 29 -11.31 -0.21 7.32
CA ASP A 29 -10.34 0.87 7.21
C ASP A 29 -9.98 1.10 5.73
N SER A 30 -8.71 1.04 5.35
CA SER A 30 -8.34 1.31 3.95
C SER A 30 -8.90 0.25 2.98
N PHE A 31 -9.16 -0.95 3.48
CA PHE A 31 -9.65 -2.05 2.65
C PHE A 31 -11.17 -2.08 2.51
N ALA A 32 -11.88 -1.17 3.21
CA ALA A 32 -13.32 -1.01 3.02
C ALA A 32 -13.69 -0.63 1.59
N ARG A 33 -12.74 0.00 0.87
CA ARG A 33 -12.93 0.34 -0.55
C ARG A 33 -13.13 -0.87 -1.44
N TYR A 34 -12.81 -2.07 -0.95
CA TYR A 34 -12.96 -3.33 -1.68
C TYR A 34 -14.12 -4.18 -1.16
N ALA A 35 -15.00 -3.60 -0.33
CA ALA A 35 -16.04 -4.37 0.35
C ALA A 35 -16.96 -5.12 -0.62
N ASP A 36 -17.21 -4.55 -1.80
CA ASP A 36 -18.11 -5.13 -2.79
C ASP A 36 -17.39 -5.99 -3.84
N ARG A 37 -16.10 -6.26 -3.63
CA ARG A 37 -15.30 -7.03 -4.60
C ARG A 37 -14.91 -8.38 -4.03
N GLU A 38 -15.04 -9.41 -4.86
CA GLU A 38 -14.63 -10.78 -4.50
C GLU A 38 -13.33 -11.17 -5.17
N ASP A 39 -12.84 -10.34 -6.09
CA ASP A 39 -11.64 -10.64 -6.90
C ASP A 39 -10.35 -10.08 -6.29
N VAL A 40 -10.35 -9.78 -4.99
CA VAL A 40 -9.20 -9.16 -4.33
C VAL A 40 -8.34 -10.22 -3.65
N GLU A 41 -7.05 -10.25 -4.02
CA GLU A 41 -6.10 -11.21 -3.47
C GLU A 41 -4.93 -10.48 -2.83
N LEU A 42 -4.53 -10.89 -1.63
CA LEU A 42 -3.29 -10.41 -1.02
C LEU A 42 -2.16 -11.34 -1.45
N VAL A 43 -1.26 -10.86 -2.29
CA VAL A 43 -0.21 -11.68 -2.90
C VAL A 43 1.18 -11.43 -2.34
N ALA A 44 1.36 -10.37 -1.55
CA ALA A 44 2.65 -10.09 -0.93
C ALA A 44 2.47 -9.23 0.31
N PHE A 45 3.34 -9.47 1.29
CA PHE A 45 3.42 -8.72 2.53
C PHE A 45 4.90 -8.62 2.87
N THR A 46 5.46 -7.42 2.82
CA THR A 46 6.90 -7.22 3.04
C THR A 46 7.14 -5.86 3.69
N HIS A 47 8.39 -5.58 4.04
CA HIS A 47 8.74 -4.27 4.59
C HIS A 47 9.54 -3.45 3.57
N ASN A 48 9.70 -2.17 3.86
CA ASN A 48 10.35 -1.23 2.94
C ASN A 48 11.88 -1.24 3.00
N GLY A 49 12.47 -2.09 3.82
CA GLY A 49 13.92 -2.20 3.91
C GLY A 49 14.48 -3.20 2.92
N GLY A 50 15.79 -3.41 3.01
CA GLY A 50 16.49 -4.31 2.11
C GLY A 50 16.59 -3.74 0.70
N ASP A 51 16.56 -4.62 -0.29
CA ASP A 51 16.64 -4.21 -1.69
C ASP A 51 15.22 -3.91 -2.22
N LEU A 52 14.79 -2.68 -2.01
CA LEU A 52 13.44 -2.27 -2.40
C LEU A 52 13.21 -2.38 -3.90
N GLU A 53 14.21 -2.03 -4.72
CA GLU A 53 14.06 -2.08 -6.17
C GLU A 53 13.85 -3.51 -6.66
N LYS A 54 14.51 -4.47 -6.03
CA LYS A 54 14.32 -5.88 -6.34
C LYS A 54 12.92 -6.34 -5.94
N LYS A 55 12.44 -5.87 -4.79
CA LYS A 55 11.07 -6.17 -4.34
C LYS A 55 10.06 -5.61 -5.32
N ILE A 56 10.26 -4.38 -5.79
CA ILE A 56 9.37 -3.76 -6.78
C ILE A 56 9.33 -4.59 -8.05
N ALA A 57 10.49 -5.04 -8.53
CA ALA A 57 10.55 -5.87 -9.74
C ALA A 57 9.74 -7.17 -9.56
N THR A 58 9.83 -7.80 -8.39
CA THR A 58 9.07 -9.01 -8.09
C THR A 58 7.58 -8.74 -8.05
N LEU A 59 7.17 -7.62 -7.44
CA LEU A 59 5.76 -7.24 -7.38
C LEU A 59 5.18 -6.97 -8.77
N LYS A 60 5.98 -6.38 -9.66
CA LYS A 60 5.57 -6.18 -11.05
C LYS A 60 5.36 -7.51 -11.76
N LYS A 61 6.26 -8.48 -11.54
CA LYS A 61 6.12 -9.81 -12.13
C LYS A 61 4.86 -10.52 -11.63
N LYS A 62 4.47 -10.26 -10.39
CA LYS A 62 3.26 -10.83 -9.81
C LYS A 62 2.00 -10.10 -10.25
N ALA A 63 2.15 -9.06 -11.07
CA ALA A 63 1.04 -8.25 -11.57
C ALA A 63 0.23 -7.60 -10.45
N VAL A 64 0.92 -7.09 -9.44
CA VAL A 64 0.27 -6.36 -8.35
C VAL A 64 -0.33 -5.07 -8.90
N ASP A 65 -1.57 -4.81 -8.53
CA ASP A 65 -2.31 -3.62 -8.98
C ASP A 65 -2.20 -2.48 -7.98
N VAL A 66 -2.30 -2.79 -6.69
CA VAL A 66 -2.36 -1.77 -5.64
C VAL A 66 -1.41 -2.15 -4.51
N ILE A 67 -0.65 -1.18 -4.03
CA ILE A 67 0.16 -1.34 -2.83
C ILE A 67 -0.44 -0.50 -1.72
N HIS A 68 -0.68 -1.11 -0.56
CA HIS A 68 -1.03 -0.40 0.65
C HIS A 68 0.21 -0.25 1.50
N LEU A 69 0.56 1.01 1.83
CA LEU A 69 1.61 1.28 2.79
C LEU A 69 0.98 1.23 4.18
N SER A 70 1.69 0.63 5.13
CA SER A 70 1.14 0.50 6.48
C SER A 70 0.95 1.86 7.14
N SER A 71 0.03 1.91 8.10
CA SER A 71 -0.23 3.14 8.85
C SER A 71 0.97 3.58 9.68
N CYS A 72 1.83 2.64 10.09
CA CYS A 72 3.06 3.00 10.80
C CYS A 72 4.06 3.69 9.86
N THR A 73 4.06 3.36 8.56
CA THR A 73 4.88 4.07 7.61
C THR A 73 4.42 5.52 7.50
N ARG A 74 3.11 5.73 7.38
CA ARG A 74 2.54 7.08 7.35
C ARG A 74 2.92 7.88 8.61
N GLY A 75 2.84 7.25 9.76
CA GLY A 75 3.01 7.95 11.03
C GLY A 75 4.45 8.21 11.43
N LYS A 76 5.38 7.38 10.97
CA LYS A 76 6.74 7.36 11.54
C LYS A 76 7.88 7.44 10.55
N ASP A 77 7.65 7.16 9.28
CA ASP A 77 8.72 7.11 8.30
C ASP A 77 8.90 8.48 7.64
N PRO A 78 10.07 9.12 7.80
CA PRO A 78 10.29 10.43 7.16
C PRO A 78 10.32 10.35 5.64
N ASN A 79 10.49 9.16 5.07
CA ASN A 79 10.51 8.96 3.63
C ASN A 79 9.17 8.50 3.07
N TYR A 80 8.10 8.60 3.83
CA TYR A 80 6.77 8.13 3.44
C TYR A 80 6.34 8.67 2.08
N GLU A 81 6.46 9.99 1.88
CA GLU A 81 6.03 10.60 0.62
C GLU A 81 6.89 10.13 -0.55
N ALA A 82 8.22 10.10 -0.37
CA ALA A 82 9.13 9.66 -1.42
C ALA A 82 8.88 8.20 -1.80
N LEU A 83 8.63 7.36 -0.81
CA LEU A 83 8.31 5.94 -1.04
C LEU A 83 7.02 5.81 -1.82
N ALA A 84 5.97 6.54 -1.41
CA ALA A 84 4.69 6.49 -2.10
C ALA A 84 4.84 6.92 -3.57
N GLN A 85 5.59 7.99 -3.82
CA GLN A 85 5.81 8.48 -5.18
C GLN A 85 6.61 7.49 -6.03
N ARG A 86 7.61 6.83 -5.44
CA ARG A 86 8.38 5.81 -6.16
C ARG A 86 7.49 4.64 -6.57
N LEU A 87 6.68 4.16 -5.65
CA LEU A 87 5.79 3.04 -5.91
C LEU A 87 4.70 3.40 -6.92
N ALA A 88 4.27 4.66 -6.94
CA ALA A 88 3.22 5.11 -7.85
C ALA A 88 3.66 5.11 -9.32
N GLU A 89 4.95 4.99 -9.59
CA GLU A 89 5.43 4.83 -10.96
C GLU A 89 4.92 3.53 -11.58
N ASP A 90 4.70 2.51 -10.75
CA ASP A 90 4.33 1.18 -11.24
C ASP A 90 3.02 0.64 -10.68
N PHE A 91 2.49 1.25 -9.61
CA PHE A 91 1.30 0.74 -8.91
C PHE A 91 0.42 1.89 -8.46
N THR A 92 -0.86 1.60 -8.23
CA THR A 92 -1.71 2.51 -7.46
C THR A 92 -1.29 2.35 -6.00
N VAL A 93 -1.19 3.45 -5.27
CA VAL A 93 -0.72 3.46 -3.88
C VAL A 93 -1.81 3.99 -2.96
N VAL A 94 -2.12 3.22 -1.91
CA VAL A 94 -3.01 3.63 -0.84
C VAL A 94 -2.16 3.66 0.43
N GLY A 95 -1.95 4.84 0.97
CA GLY A 95 -0.91 5.07 1.97
C GLY A 95 -1.29 4.75 3.40
N TYR A 96 -2.22 3.82 3.63
CA TYR A 96 -2.54 3.35 4.98
C TYR A 96 -3.17 1.96 4.89
N THR A 97 -3.22 1.28 6.03
CA THR A 97 -3.84 -0.05 6.14
C THR A 97 -4.97 -0.03 7.16
N HIS A 98 -4.68 0.27 8.41
CA HIS A 98 -5.71 0.33 9.46
C HIS A 98 -5.83 1.75 9.99
N GLY A 99 -6.93 2.05 10.67
CA GLY A 99 -7.27 3.40 11.11
C GLY A 99 -7.90 4.22 10.00
N GLY A 100 -8.13 5.49 10.26
CA GLY A 100 -8.77 6.38 9.31
C GLY A 100 -7.83 6.91 8.24
N GLU A 101 -8.40 7.32 7.13
CA GLU A 101 -7.63 7.98 6.07
C GLU A 101 -7.03 9.29 6.58
N ILE A 102 -7.77 10.01 7.42
CA ILE A 102 -7.26 11.19 8.12
C ILE A 102 -6.84 10.72 9.51
N GLY A 103 -5.55 10.58 9.73
CA GLY A 103 -5.01 10.15 11.01
C GLY A 103 -4.50 11.31 11.84
N SER A 104 -3.97 11.00 13.02
CA SER A 104 -3.43 12.02 13.93
C SER A 104 -2.19 12.71 13.35
N THR A 105 -1.50 12.08 12.41
CA THR A 105 -0.30 12.63 11.77
C THR A 105 -0.60 13.26 10.42
N GLY A 106 -1.87 13.30 10.01
CA GLY A 106 -2.29 13.89 8.75
C GLY A 106 -2.99 12.90 7.84
N PRO A 107 -3.37 13.34 6.62
CA PRO A 107 -4.06 12.46 5.68
C PRO A 107 -3.12 11.44 5.06
N ALA A 108 -3.67 10.30 4.67
CA ALA A 108 -2.93 9.28 3.94
C ALA A 108 -2.71 9.73 2.50
N ILE A 109 -1.60 9.32 1.92
CA ILE A 109 -1.30 9.59 0.52
C ILE A 109 -2.04 8.56 -0.34
N ILE A 110 -2.79 9.03 -1.33
CA ILE A 110 -3.48 8.17 -2.30
C ILE A 110 -3.02 8.60 -3.69
N LEU A 111 -2.34 7.73 -4.40
CA LEU A 111 -1.78 8.05 -5.72
C LEU A 111 -2.19 6.99 -6.75
N GLU A 112 -2.70 7.44 -7.89
CA GLU A 112 -2.94 6.56 -9.01
C GLU A 112 -1.61 6.23 -9.69
N LYS A 113 -1.55 5.05 -10.29
CA LYS A 113 -0.37 4.61 -11.02
C LYS A 113 -0.01 5.62 -12.10
N ALA A 114 1.27 6.01 -12.16
CA ALA A 114 1.77 6.95 -13.17
C ALA A 114 1.55 6.37 -14.57
N GLY A 115 1.21 7.23 -15.51
CA GLY A 115 0.93 6.82 -16.89
C GLY A 115 -0.46 6.25 -17.10
N LYS A 116 -1.23 6.03 -16.02
CA LYS A 116 -2.62 5.61 -16.12
C LYS A 116 -3.45 6.84 -16.45
N SER A 117 -3.91 6.91 -17.69
CA SER A 117 -4.62 8.08 -18.17
C SER A 117 -6.04 8.10 -17.61
N PRO A 118 -6.43 9.21 -17.14
CA PRO A 118 -7.81 9.36 -16.69
C PRO A 118 -8.78 9.45 -17.85
N VAL A 119 -7.53 9.54 -18.62
CA VAL A 119 -7.78 9.72 -19.58
C VAL A 119 -8.19 9.57 -20.22
N THR A 120 -7.63 9.57 -19.95
CA THR A 120 -7.78 9.47 -20.45
C THR A 120 -8.14 9.32 -20.88
N GLY A 121 -7.96 9.44 -20.76
CA GLY A 121 -8.17 9.28 -21.25
C GLY A 121 -8.12 9.01 -21.84
N SER A 122 -7.91 9.03 -21.81
CA SER A 122 -7.86 8.76 -22.45
C SER A 122 -8.03 8.56 -22.87
N GLU A 123 -7.89 8.67 -22.75
CA GLU A 123 -8.08 8.65 -23.13
C GLU A 123 -8.42 8.62 -23.40
#